data_c1e62c65bcdc344128c657020484b001
#
_entry.id   c1e62c65bcdc344128c657020484b001
#
_cell.length_a   1.000
_cell.length_b   1.000
_cell.length_c   1.000
_cell.angle_alpha   90.00
_cell.angle_beta   90.00
_cell.angle_gamma   90.00
#
_symmetry.space_group_name_H-M   'P 1'
#
loop_
_entity.id
_entity.type
_entity.pdbx_description
1 polymer ?
#
loop_
_entity_poly.entity_id
_entity_poly.type
_entity_poly.pdbx_seq_one_letter_code
_entity_poly.pdbx_strand_id
1 'polypeptide(L)'
;MTDTKKSDILEREEAFHDVWAASVDVESILVDEGFESCTAPEGRQIKEWLGTLTGKSLLDLGCGLGEGAVYFAKHGANVTAVDLSGEMLEVVKRLAAHHKVNVSTRKSPADQISLPDNTFDVVYSGNLLHHVDIAATLKEVHRVLKPGGIAIFTDPLAHNPLINIYRRIAQDVRTEDEHPLHFNQIELFRSLFSHVKYECYWFFTLWIFLRFLLVERVNPNKERYWKKIINEHSRLEPIYKPLERLDRVFLARFPYFKRHCWNIVICCEK
;
A
#
# COMPACT_ATOMS: atom_id res chain seq x y z
N MET A 1 5.52 20.83 12.48
CA MET A 1 5.28 19.96 13.65
C MET A 1 6.48 20.11 14.58
N THR A 2 6.35 20.16 15.91
CA THR A 2 7.50 20.18 16.82
C THR A 2 8.14 18.80 16.88
N ASP A 3 9.47 18.71 17.04
CA ASP A 3 10.22 17.45 17.05
C ASP A 3 9.67 16.45 18.08
N THR A 4 9.27 16.93 19.26
CA THR A 4 8.65 16.10 20.33
C THR A 4 7.35 15.43 19.85
N LYS A 5 6.45 16.18 19.19
CA LYS A 5 5.19 15.63 18.69
C LYS A 5 5.39 14.60 17.58
N LYS A 6 6.45 14.78 16.75
CA LYS A 6 6.82 13.80 15.72
C LYS A 6 7.33 12.50 16.35
N SER A 7 8.19 12.59 17.39
CA SER A 7 8.67 11.43 18.14
C SER A 7 7.53 10.62 18.73
N ASP A 8 6.57 11.28 19.40
CA ASP A 8 5.42 10.63 20.05
C ASP A 8 4.52 9.87 19.03
N ILE A 9 4.37 10.40 17.80
CA ILE A 9 3.61 9.73 16.73
C ILE A 9 4.37 8.49 16.25
N LEU A 10 5.66 8.61 15.98
CA LEU A 10 6.47 7.48 15.51
C LEU A 10 6.50 6.34 16.55
N GLU A 11 6.62 6.65 17.84
CA GLU A 11 6.59 5.65 18.91
C GLU A 11 5.24 4.91 18.99
N ARG A 12 4.12 5.62 18.80
CA ARG A 12 2.78 5.01 18.77
C ARG A 12 2.57 4.12 17.56
N GLU A 13 2.99 4.58 16.38
CA GLU A 13 2.93 3.78 15.16
C GLU A 13 3.80 2.53 15.28
N GLU A 14 5.03 2.66 15.77
CA GLU A 14 5.91 1.51 16.01
C GLU A 14 5.26 0.50 16.96
N ALA A 15 4.76 0.95 18.11
CA ALA A 15 4.13 0.09 19.11
C ALA A 15 2.88 -0.63 18.57
N PHE A 16 2.06 0.06 17.77
CA PHE A 16 0.89 -0.55 17.11
C PHE A 16 1.31 -1.67 16.15
N HIS A 17 2.31 -1.41 15.33
CA HIS A 17 2.83 -2.38 14.36
C HIS A 17 3.52 -3.56 15.02
N ASP A 18 4.26 -3.34 16.12
CA ASP A 18 4.90 -4.41 16.90
C ASP A 18 3.85 -5.37 17.49
N VAL A 19 2.77 -4.84 18.06
CA VAL A 19 1.65 -5.67 18.59
C VAL A 19 0.99 -6.46 17.45
N TRP A 20 0.80 -5.84 16.30
CA TRP A 20 0.23 -6.54 15.15
C TRP A 20 1.15 -7.65 14.65
N ALA A 21 2.45 -7.37 14.48
CA ALA A 21 3.44 -8.34 14.04
C ALA A 21 3.46 -9.61 14.90
N ALA A 22 3.34 -9.45 16.23
CA ALA A 22 3.33 -10.57 17.19
C ALA A 22 2.14 -11.52 16.99
N SER A 23 1.03 -11.07 16.41
CA SER A 23 -0.19 -11.83 16.19
C SER A 23 -0.27 -12.56 14.85
N VAL A 24 0.76 -12.38 13.97
CA VAL A 24 0.68 -12.84 12.58
C VAL A 24 1.25 -14.24 12.40
N ASP A 25 0.44 -15.11 11.82
CA ASP A 25 0.89 -16.39 11.28
C ASP A 25 1.37 -16.17 9.83
N VAL A 26 2.67 -16.38 9.62
CA VAL A 26 3.35 -16.17 8.33
C VAL A 26 2.79 -17.07 7.23
N GLU A 27 2.34 -18.28 7.57
CA GLU A 27 1.77 -19.22 6.59
C GLU A 27 0.41 -18.77 6.05
N SER A 28 -0.27 -17.87 6.78
CA SER A 28 -1.57 -17.30 6.37
C SER A 28 -1.45 -16.07 5.48
N ILE A 29 -0.23 -15.56 5.24
CA ILE A 29 -0.02 -14.35 4.44
C ILE A 29 -0.13 -14.68 2.95
N LEU A 30 -1.10 -14.06 2.28
CA LEU A 30 -1.34 -14.21 0.85
C LEU A 30 -0.48 -13.21 0.05
N VAL A 31 0.69 -13.67 -0.41
CA VAL A 31 1.67 -12.83 -1.12
C VAL A 31 1.23 -12.58 -2.57
N ASP A 32 0.95 -13.64 -3.33
CA ASP A 32 0.65 -13.52 -4.75
C ASP A 32 -0.75 -12.94 -4.98
N GLU A 33 -1.71 -13.30 -4.15
CA GLU A 33 -3.11 -12.87 -4.27
C GLU A 33 -3.26 -11.35 -4.12
N GLY A 34 -2.42 -10.70 -3.32
CA GLY A 34 -2.39 -9.25 -3.16
C GLY A 34 -2.00 -8.49 -4.43
N PHE A 35 -1.35 -9.17 -5.38
CA PHE A 35 -0.91 -8.60 -6.65
C PHE A 35 -1.58 -9.20 -7.88
N GLU A 36 -2.15 -10.40 -7.79
CA GLU A 36 -2.60 -11.14 -8.96
C GLU A 36 -4.09 -11.51 -8.94
N SER A 37 -4.72 -11.54 -7.76
CA SER A 37 -6.13 -11.91 -7.66
C SER A 37 -7.03 -10.94 -8.42
N CYS A 38 -8.22 -11.41 -8.81
CA CYS A 38 -9.21 -10.57 -9.48
C CYS A 38 -9.62 -9.37 -8.62
N THR A 39 -9.58 -9.51 -7.30
CA THR A 39 -9.95 -8.49 -6.32
C THR A 39 -8.78 -7.60 -5.85
N ALA A 40 -7.63 -7.68 -6.50
CA ALA A 40 -6.46 -6.83 -6.25
C ALA A 40 -6.14 -5.94 -7.47
N PRO A 41 -7.02 -5.00 -7.86
CA PRO A 41 -6.80 -4.18 -9.06
C PRO A 41 -5.56 -3.31 -8.95
N GLU A 42 -5.23 -2.81 -7.75
CA GLU A 42 -4.01 -2.04 -7.48
C GLU A 42 -2.76 -2.88 -7.74
N GLY A 43 -2.72 -4.08 -7.20
CA GLY A 43 -1.58 -5.00 -7.38
C GLY A 43 -1.36 -5.35 -8.85
N ARG A 44 -2.44 -5.65 -9.59
CA ARG A 44 -2.36 -5.91 -11.04
C ARG A 44 -1.83 -4.70 -11.80
N GLN A 45 -2.25 -3.48 -11.43
CA GLN A 45 -1.76 -2.25 -12.07
C GLN A 45 -0.30 -1.99 -11.75
N ILE A 46 0.12 -2.23 -10.50
CA ILE A 46 1.52 -2.11 -10.06
C ILE A 46 2.38 -3.08 -10.88
N LYS A 47 1.98 -4.35 -10.99
CA LYS A 47 2.67 -5.37 -11.80
C LYS A 47 2.80 -4.93 -13.27
N GLU A 48 1.72 -4.43 -13.86
CA GLU A 48 1.71 -3.95 -15.26
C GLU A 48 2.70 -2.79 -15.46
N TRP A 49 2.69 -1.80 -14.58
CA TRP A 49 3.52 -0.61 -14.72
C TRP A 49 5.00 -0.83 -14.42
N LEU A 50 5.32 -1.74 -13.51
CA LEU A 50 6.71 -2.09 -13.19
C LEU A 50 7.35 -3.00 -14.24
N GLY A 51 6.57 -3.84 -14.92
CA GLY A 51 7.07 -4.78 -15.92
C GLY A 51 8.08 -5.77 -15.35
N THR A 52 9.18 -5.99 -16.05
CA THR A 52 10.21 -6.95 -15.63
C THR A 52 11.07 -6.40 -14.51
N LEU A 53 11.18 -7.15 -13.42
CA LEU A 53 11.93 -6.80 -12.21
C LEU A 53 13.26 -7.54 -12.06
N THR A 54 13.53 -8.52 -12.91
CA THR A 54 14.74 -9.35 -12.80
C THR A 54 16.00 -8.49 -12.76
N GLY A 55 16.76 -8.63 -11.66
CA GLY A 55 18.02 -7.93 -11.43
C GLY A 55 17.90 -6.47 -11.01
N LYS A 56 16.69 -5.88 -10.98
CA LYS A 56 16.49 -4.51 -10.51
C LYS A 56 16.66 -4.42 -8.99
N SER A 57 17.28 -3.33 -8.51
CA SER A 57 17.31 -2.96 -7.10
C SER A 57 15.98 -2.32 -6.72
N LEU A 58 15.23 -2.93 -5.81
CA LEU A 58 13.92 -2.45 -5.37
C LEU A 58 13.89 -2.16 -3.87
N LEU A 59 13.39 -1.00 -3.50
CA LEU A 59 13.07 -0.63 -2.13
C LEU A 59 11.58 -0.82 -1.90
N ASP A 60 11.20 -1.63 -0.89
CA ASP A 60 9.84 -1.68 -0.33
C ASP A 60 9.82 -0.81 0.93
N LEU A 61 9.23 0.38 0.83
CA LEU A 61 9.22 1.41 1.86
C LEU A 61 7.92 1.38 2.67
N GLY A 62 8.03 1.16 3.99
CA GLY A 62 6.90 0.85 4.85
C GLY A 62 6.36 -0.54 4.54
N CYS A 63 7.25 -1.53 4.55
CA CYS A 63 6.98 -2.86 4.03
C CYS A 63 5.97 -3.68 4.86
N GLY A 64 5.65 -3.26 6.08
CA GLY A 64 4.74 -3.96 6.98
C GLY A 64 5.09 -5.45 7.12
N LEU A 65 4.12 -6.32 6.83
CA LEU A 65 4.32 -7.78 6.91
C LEU A 65 5.19 -8.37 5.79
N GLY A 66 5.53 -7.56 4.76
CA GLY A 66 6.47 -7.94 3.70
C GLY A 66 5.83 -8.61 2.48
N GLU A 67 4.50 -8.53 2.31
CA GLU A 67 3.83 -9.09 1.14
C GLU A 67 4.45 -8.54 -0.17
N GLY A 68 4.66 -7.21 -0.24
CA GLY A 68 5.31 -6.55 -1.38
C GLY A 68 6.75 -7.01 -1.57
N ALA A 69 7.56 -6.95 -0.50
CA ALA A 69 8.96 -7.32 -0.54
C ALA A 69 9.17 -8.75 -1.05
N VAL A 70 8.39 -9.70 -0.53
CA VAL A 70 8.48 -11.11 -0.92
C VAL A 70 7.96 -11.33 -2.34
N TYR A 71 6.84 -10.68 -2.72
CA TYR A 71 6.31 -10.74 -4.08
C TYR A 71 7.35 -10.30 -5.12
N PHE A 72 7.97 -9.13 -4.91
CA PHE A 72 8.97 -8.62 -5.85
C PHE A 72 10.25 -9.44 -5.88
N ALA A 73 10.68 -10.00 -4.74
CA ALA A 73 11.82 -10.92 -4.69
C ALA A 73 11.54 -12.22 -5.46
N LYS A 74 10.33 -12.78 -5.37
CA LYS A 74 9.88 -13.94 -6.19
C LYS A 74 9.94 -13.64 -7.69
N HIS A 75 9.78 -12.37 -8.08
CA HIS A 75 9.85 -11.92 -9.48
C HIS A 75 11.25 -11.43 -9.89
N GLY A 76 12.28 -11.77 -9.10
CA GLY A 76 13.69 -11.60 -9.43
C GLY A 76 14.30 -10.24 -9.12
N ALA A 77 13.60 -9.38 -8.36
CA ALA A 77 14.19 -8.15 -7.85
C ALA A 77 15.17 -8.41 -6.70
N ASN A 78 16.19 -7.55 -6.57
CA ASN A 78 17.03 -7.46 -5.39
C ASN A 78 16.36 -6.50 -4.40
N VAL A 79 15.64 -7.06 -3.41
CA VAL A 79 14.74 -6.28 -2.56
C VAL A 79 15.41 -5.87 -1.25
N THR A 80 15.26 -4.60 -0.90
CA THR A 80 15.47 -4.06 0.44
C THR A 80 14.13 -3.60 1.01
N ALA A 81 13.73 -4.18 2.14
CA ALA A 81 12.52 -3.82 2.87
C ALA A 81 12.86 -2.86 4.01
N VAL A 82 12.13 -1.76 4.11
CA VAL A 82 12.30 -0.74 5.15
C VAL A 82 10.99 -0.57 5.90
N ASP A 83 11.09 -0.61 7.23
CA ASP A 83 9.97 -0.30 8.13
C ASP A 83 10.46 0.40 9.40
N LEU A 84 9.54 1.07 10.10
CA LEU A 84 9.80 1.67 11.40
C LEU A 84 9.82 0.60 12.51
N SER A 85 8.98 -0.44 12.39
CA SER A 85 8.87 -1.54 13.35
C SER A 85 9.92 -2.62 13.11
N GLY A 86 10.70 -2.90 14.15
CA GLY A 86 11.66 -4.01 14.15
C GLY A 86 10.97 -5.37 14.05
N GLU A 87 9.83 -5.53 14.72
CA GLU A 87 9.04 -6.77 14.72
C GLU A 87 8.43 -7.07 13.33
N MET A 88 7.98 -6.03 12.60
CA MET A 88 7.56 -6.20 11.20
C MET A 88 8.70 -6.73 10.33
N LEU A 89 9.91 -6.22 10.50
CA LEU A 89 11.09 -6.71 9.76
C LEU A 89 11.43 -8.16 10.10
N GLU A 90 11.21 -8.63 11.32
CA GLU A 90 11.34 -10.05 11.67
C GLU A 90 10.25 -10.90 10.99
N VAL A 91 9.02 -10.39 10.84
CA VAL A 91 7.98 -11.06 10.03
C VAL A 91 8.42 -11.17 8.57
N VAL A 92 8.95 -10.08 7.98
CA VAL A 92 9.50 -10.09 6.60
C VAL A 92 10.55 -11.19 6.42
N LYS A 93 11.49 -11.32 7.34
CA LYS A 93 12.54 -12.37 7.28
C LYS A 93 11.93 -13.77 7.30
N ARG A 94 10.96 -14.03 8.20
CA ARG A 94 10.26 -15.31 8.29
C ARG A 94 9.46 -15.60 7.01
N LEU A 95 8.75 -14.60 6.48
CA LEU A 95 7.97 -14.72 5.25
C LEU A 95 8.89 -15.00 4.04
N ALA A 96 10.00 -14.27 3.92
CA ALA A 96 11.00 -14.50 2.88
C ALA A 96 11.60 -15.91 2.94
N ALA A 97 11.93 -16.41 4.15
CA ALA A 97 12.40 -17.75 4.35
C ALA A 97 11.36 -18.82 3.97
N HIS A 98 10.09 -18.61 4.33
CA HIS A 98 8.97 -19.47 3.95
C HIS A 98 8.85 -19.59 2.42
N HIS A 99 8.93 -18.46 1.71
CA HIS A 99 8.89 -18.42 0.24
C HIS A 99 10.24 -18.70 -0.45
N LYS A 100 11.31 -19.00 0.31
CA LYS A 100 12.67 -19.31 -0.19
C LYS A 100 13.26 -18.21 -1.06
N VAL A 101 13.03 -16.96 -0.70
CA VAL A 101 13.60 -15.77 -1.35
C VAL A 101 14.47 -14.97 -0.37
N ASN A 102 15.35 -14.12 -0.91
CA ASN A 102 16.18 -13.24 -0.11
C ASN A 102 15.64 -11.82 -0.11
N VAL A 103 15.45 -11.25 1.07
CA VAL A 103 15.07 -9.85 1.27
C VAL A 103 15.99 -9.25 2.31
N SER A 104 16.66 -8.15 1.97
CA SER A 104 17.43 -7.36 2.93
C SER A 104 16.49 -6.48 3.74
N THR A 105 16.71 -6.34 5.05
CA THR A 105 15.84 -5.52 5.91
C THR A 105 16.61 -4.36 6.54
N ARG A 106 15.97 -3.21 6.71
CA ARG A 106 16.54 -2.02 7.37
C ARG A 106 15.47 -1.28 8.17
N LYS A 107 15.72 -1.07 9.47
CA LYS A 107 14.87 -0.23 10.31
C LYS A 107 15.18 1.24 10.04
N SER A 108 14.16 2.00 9.61
CA SER A 108 14.30 3.45 9.35
C SER A 108 12.91 4.08 9.18
N PRO A 109 12.70 5.33 9.63
CA PRO A 109 11.51 6.09 9.27
C PRO A 109 11.52 6.45 7.78
N ALA A 110 10.34 6.57 7.17
CA ALA A 110 10.19 6.78 5.74
C ALA A 110 10.63 8.18 5.26
N ASP A 111 10.57 9.15 6.13
CA ASP A 111 10.99 10.55 5.88
C ASP A 111 12.46 10.83 6.22
N GLN A 112 13.21 9.77 6.57
CA GLN A 112 14.65 9.84 6.84
C GLN A 112 15.32 8.48 6.56
N ILE A 113 15.32 8.06 5.29
CA ILE A 113 15.77 6.73 4.86
C ILE A 113 17.28 6.59 5.05
N SER A 114 17.72 5.66 5.89
CA SER A 114 19.13 5.39 6.19
C SER A 114 19.82 4.57 5.09
N LEU A 115 19.68 5.00 3.82
CA LEU A 115 20.24 4.35 2.63
C LEU A 115 20.84 5.42 1.69
N PRO A 116 21.85 5.08 0.86
CA PRO A 116 22.53 6.02 -0.01
C PRO A 116 21.62 6.58 -1.12
N ASP A 117 22.04 7.74 -1.67
CA ASP A 117 21.42 8.34 -2.84
C ASP A 117 21.55 7.44 -4.08
N ASN A 118 20.61 7.57 -5.02
CA ASN A 118 20.69 6.93 -6.35
C ASN A 118 20.97 5.42 -6.30
N THR A 119 20.35 4.71 -5.37
CA THR A 119 20.60 3.28 -5.11
C THR A 119 19.60 2.37 -5.82
N PHE A 120 18.33 2.78 -5.91
CA PHE A 120 17.26 1.90 -6.35
C PHE A 120 16.76 2.23 -7.75
N ASP A 121 16.49 1.18 -8.54
CA ASP A 121 15.81 1.29 -9.82
C ASP A 121 14.31 1.50 -9.62
N VAL A 122 13.77 0.93 -8.53
CA VAL A 122 12.35 1.00 -8.16
C VAL A 122 12.20 1.27 -6.67
N VAL A 123 11.29 2.17 -6.31
CA VAL A 123 10.74 2.28 -4.95
C VAL A 123 9.26 1.96 -5.00
N TYR A 124 8.85 0.98 -4.21
CA TYR A 124 7.44 0.66 -3.97
C TYR A 124 7.05 1.08 -2.56
N SER A 125 5.83 1.56 -2.39
CA SER A 125 5.27 1.86 -1.08
C SER A 125 3.76 1.63 -1.09
N GLY A 126 3.29 0.75 -0.24
CA GLY A 126 1.88 0.39 -0.12
C GLY A 126 1.29 0.78 1.23
N ASN A 127 0.23 1.59 1.23
CA ASN A 127 -0.49 1.99 2.45
C ASN A 127 0.39 2.66 3.51
N LEU A 128 1.34 3.50 3.09
CA LEU A 128 2.25 4.20 3.97
C LEU A 128 1.98 5.71 4.06
N LEU A 129 1.65 6.34 2.93
CA LEU A 129 1.64 7.81 2.84
C LEU A 129 0.62 8.46 3.79
N HIS A 130 -0.42 7.73 4.18
CA HIS A 130 -1.42 8.21 5.12
C HIS A 130 -0.98 8.19 6.60
N HIS A 131 0.23 7.66 6.90
CA HIS A 131 0.85 7.63 8.24
C HIS A 131 2.02 8.60 8.41
N VAL A 132 2.50 9.22 7.30
CA VAL A 132 3.78 9.96 7.29
C VAL A 132 3.64 11.38 6.75
N ASP A 133 4.69 12.20 6.93
CA ASP A 133 4.83 13.46 6.20
C ASP A 133 5.12 13.16 4.72
N ILE A 134 4.10 13.32 3.88
CA ILE A 134 4.17 12.98 2.46
C ILE A 134 5.29 13.76 1.76
N ALA A 135 5.43 15.07 2.03
CA ALA A 135 6.41 15.91 1.34
C ALA A 135 7.85 15.53 1.71
N ALA A 136 8.10 15.23 2.98
CA ALA A 136 9.40 14.75 3.44
C ALA A 136 9.72 13.36 2.88
N THR A 137 8.75 12.44 2.94
CA THR A 137 8.90 11.07 2.40
C THR A 137 9.16 11.07 0.90
N LEU A 138 8.44 11.88 0.10
CA LEU A 138 8.65 11.97 -1.34
C LEU A 138 10.06 12.51 -1.70
N LYS A 139 10.61 13.43 -0.89
CA LYS A 139 12.00 13.91 -1.07
C LYS A 139 13.00 12.80 -0.85
N GLU A 140 12.82 11.99 0.20
CA GLU A 140 13.68 10.84 0.48
C GLU A 140 13.58 9.77 -0.62
N VAL A 141 12.35 9.45 -1.06
CA VAL A 141 12.14 8.54 -2.20
C VAL A 141 12.85 9.05 -3.44
N HIS A 142 12.69 10.34 -3.77
CA HIS A 142 13.41 10.96 -4.91
C HIS A 142 14.93 10.87 -4.73
N ARG A 143 15.46 11.08 -3.51
CA ARG A 143 16.90 11.00 -3.22
C ARG A 143 17.46 9.60 -3.47
N VAL A 144 16.80 8.56 -2.96
CA VAL A 144 17.30 7.17 -3.06
C VAL A 144 17.09 6.53 -4.42
N LEU A 145 16.17 7.03 -5.24
CA LEU A 145 15.97 6.59 -6.63
C LEU A 145 17.16 6.99 -7.51
N LYS A 146 17.56 6.10 -8.41
CA LYS A 146 18.47 6.40 -9.52
C LYS A 146 17.81 7.37 -10.51
N PRO A 147 18.57 8.16 -11.28
CA PRO A 147 18.03 8.88 -12.42
C PRO A 147 17.31 7.93 -13.38
N GLY A 148 16.07 8.27 -13.79
CA GLY A 148 15.18 7.41 -14.56
C GLY A 148 14.56 6.24 -13.78
N GLY A 149 14.77 6.19 -12.47
CA GLY A 149 14.12 5.22 -11.57
C GLY A 149 12.65 5.53 -11.36
N ILE A 150 11.88 4.51 -11.02
CA ILE A 150 10.41 4.57 -10.87
C ILE A 150 10.02 4.45 -9.40
N ALA A 151 9.20 5.39 -8.91
CA ALA A 151 8.47 5.23 -7.65
C ALA A 151 7.02 4.86 -7.94
N ILE A 152 6.49 3.88 -7.20
CA ILE A 152 5.09 3.49 -7.28
C ILE A 152 4.48 3.41 -5.88
N PHE A 153 3.34 4.06 -5.72
CA PHE A 153 2.63 4.17 -4.45
C PHE A 153 1.20 3.67 -4.59
N THR A 154 0.68 3.05 -3.55
CA THR A 154 -0.75 2.78 -3.43
C THR A 154 -1.22 3.21 -2.05
N ASP A 155 -2.27 4.03 -2.00
CA ASP A 155 -2.78 4.61 -0.76
C ASP A 155 -4.30 4.85 -0.80
N PRO A 156 -4.98 4.86 0.36
CA PRO A 156 -6.39 5.17 0.42
C PRO A 156 -6.66 6.67 0.25
N LEU A 157 -7.70 7.01 -0.51
CA LEU A 157 -8.19 8.38 -0.70
C LEU A 157 -9.14 8.83 0.41
N ALA A 158 -9.16 10.15 0.67
CA ALA A 158 -9.94 10.77 1.74
C ALA A 158 -11.43 10.98 1.41
N HIS A 159 -11.81 11.02 0.13
CA HIS A 159 -13.07 11.66 -0.29
C HIS A 159 -14.27 10.72 -0.43
N ASN A 160 -14.10 9.40 -0.32
CA ASN A 160 -15.20 8.45 -0.46
C ASN A 160 -16.08 8.41 0.80
N PRO A 161 -17.39 8.75 0.72
CA PRO A 161 -18.25 8.79 1.89
C PRO A 161 -18.47 7.41 2.52
N LEU A 162 -18.56 6.34 1.72
CA LEU A 162 -18.78 4.98 2.22
C LEU A 162 -17.58 4.50 3.02
N ILE A 163 -16.36 4.72 2.50
CA ILE A 163 -15.12 4.39 3.22
C ILE A 163 -14.98 5.23 4.50
N ASN A 164 -15.42 6.49 4.50
CA ASN A 164 -15.38 7.32 5.69
C ASN A 164 -16.36 6.84 6.78
N ILE A 165 -17.51 6.28 6.39
CA ILE A 165 -18.41 5.59 7.32
C ILE A 165 -17.74 4.32 7.86
N TYR A 166 -17.17 3.49 6.99
CA TYR A 166 -16.43 2.29 7.40
C TYR A 166 -15.29 2.63 8.39
N ARG A 167 -14.49 3.67 8.10
CA ARG A 167 -13.43 4.15 8.99
C ARG A 167 -13.92 4.53 10.39
N ARG A 168 -15.10 5.15 10.48
CA ARG A 168 -15.72 5.51 11.77
C ARG A 168 -16.22 4.30 12.56
N ILE A 169 -16.59 3.23 11.89
CA ILE A 169 -17.08 2.00 12.54
C ILE A 169 -15.93 1.08 12.94
N ALA A 170 -14.88 1.01 12.09
CA ALA A 170 -13.74 0.09 12.24
C ALA A 170 -12.56 0.75 12.99
N GLN A 171 -12.82 1.33 14.18
CA GLN A 171 -11.81 2.08 14.94
C GLN A 171 -10.75 1.17 15.58
N ASP A 172 -11.12 -0.03 16.02
CA ASP A 172 -10.23 -0.94 16.75
C ASP A 172 -9.11 -1.54 15.89
N VAL A 173 -9.21 -1.39 14.56
CA VAL A 173 -8.25 -1.97 13.60
C VAL A 173 -7.41 -0.90 12.87
N ARG A 174 -7.39 0.33 13.40
CA ARG A 174 -6.76 1.52 12.79
C ARG A 174 -5.98 2.32 13.81
N THR A 175 -5.00 3.11 13.36
CA THR A 175 -4.35 4.12 14.19
C THR A 175 -5.11 5.45 14.15
N GLU A 176 -5.04 6.23 15.23
CA GLU A 176 -5.74 7.53 15.34
C GLU A 176 -5.12 8.60 14.42
N ASP A 177 -3.85 8.46 14.08
CA ASP A 177 -3.06 9.46 13.35
C ASP A 177 -3.11 9.26 11.82
N GLU A 178 -3.99 8.39 11.29
CA GLU A 178 -4.12 8.17 9.85
C GLU A 178 -4.74 9.38 9.12
N HIS A 179 -4.04 9.85 8.09
CA HIS A 179 -4.48 10.95 7.22
C HIS A 179 -4.57 10.51 5.75
N PRO A 180 -5.70 9.91 5.31
CA PRO A 180 -5.85 9.43 3.94
C PRO A 180 -5.54 10.51 2.91
N LEU A 181 -4.96 10.10 1.77
CA LEU A 181 -4.46 11.00 0.74
C LEU A 181 -5.59 11.88 0.15
N HIS A 182 -5.40 13.19 0.19
CA HIS A 182 -6.26 14.13 -0.52
C HIS A 182 -5.85 14.22 -1.99
N PHE A 183 -6.83 14.22 -2.89
CA PHE A 183 -6.58 14.18 -4.33
C PHE A 183 -5.74 15.35 -4.86
N ASN A 184 -5.78 16.51 -4.21
CA ASN A 184 -4.94 17.66 -4.54
C ASN A 184 -3.46 17.48 -4.16
N GLN A 185 -3.14 16.52 -3.28
CA GLN A 185 -1.75 16.23 -2.92
C GLN A 185 -0.97 15.54 -4.05
N ILE A 186 -1.64 15.11 -5.13
CA ILE A 186 -0.97 14.64 -6.36
C ILE A 186 -0.03 15.71 -6.92
N GLU A 187 -0.29 16.98 -6.67
CA GLU A 187 0.59 18.08 -7.08
C GLU A 187 1.97 18.04 -6.37
N LEU A 188 2.07 17.47 -5.17
CA LEU A 188 3.36 17.25 -4.50
C LEU A 188 4.22 16.28 -5.29
N PHE A 189 3.63 15.23 -5.85
CA PHE A 189 4.35 14.28 -6.71
C PHE A 189 4.83 14.97 -7.98
N ARG A 190 3.98 15.78 -8.63
CA ARG A 190 4.33 16.52 -9.85
C ARG A 190 5.40 17.57 -9.63
N SER A 191 5.55 18.07 -8.41
CA SER A 191 6.60 19.05 -8.08
C SER A 191 7.99 18.43 -7.95
N LEU A 192 8.09 17.12 -7.73
CA LEU A 192 9.35 16.42 -7.47
C LEU A 192 9.74 15.44 -8.59
N PHE A 193 8.75 14.85 -9.28
CA PHE A 193 8.95 13.82 -10.28
C PHE A 193 8.55 14.29 -11.68
N SER A 194 9.22 13.78 -12.73
CA SER A 194 9.01 14.20 -14.10
C SER A 194 7.70 13.69 -14.70
N HIS A 195 7.45 12.40 -14.64
CA HIS A 195 6.26 11.78 -15.21
C HIS A 195 5.40 11.17 -14.12
N VAL A 196 4.26 11.80 -13.83
CA VAL A 196 3.30 11.34 -12.81
C VAL A 196 2.03 10.89 -13.47
N LYS A 197 1.74 9.59 -13.38
CA LYS A 197 0.48 8.99 -13.80
C LYS A 197 -0.20 8.30 -12.61
N TYR A 198 -1.52 8.20 -12.65
CA TYR A 198 -2.27 7.54 -11.59
C TYR A 198 -3.53 6.86 -12.13
N GLU A 199 -3.98 5.80 -11.42
CA GLU A 199 -5.28 5.17 -11.56
C GLU A 199 -5.96 5.00 -10.22
N CYS A 200 -7.31 5.01 -10.23
CA CYS A 200 -8.12 4.95 -9.01
C CYS A 200 -9.08 3.76 -9.08
N TYR A 201 -9.25 3.10 -7.94
CA TYR A 201 -9.98 1.85 -7.83
C TYR A 201 -11.00 1.90 -6.71
N TRP A 202 -12.00 1.00 -6.79
CA TRP A 202 -13.01 0.83 -5.76
C TRP A 202 -14.00 1.99 -5.70
N PHE A 203 -14.76 2.18 -6.76
CA PHE A 203 -15.91 3.07 -6.79
C PHE A 203 -17.21 2.29 -6.56
N PHE A 204 -17.76 1.58 -7.56
CA PHE A 204 -18.91 0.68 -7.38
C PHE A 204 -18.50 -0.67 -6.77
N THR A 205 -17.30 -1.16 -7.05
CA THR A 205 -16.73 -2.36 -6.43
C THR A 205 -16.73 -2.27 -4.91
N LEU A 206 -16.68 -1.05 -4.34
CA LEU A 206 -16.79 -0.83 -2.90
C LEU A 206 -18.16 -1.26 -2.30
N TRP A 207 -19.18 -1.49 -3.13
CA TRP A 207 -20.45 -2.06 -2.67
C TRP A 207 -20.29 -3.47 -2.07
N ILE A 208 -19.19 -4.15 -2.33
CA ILE A 208 -18.85 -5.41 -1.65
C ILE A 208 -18.69 -5.18 -0.13
N PHE A 209 -18.23 -4.03 0.32
CA PHE A 209 -18.19 -3.68 1.75
C PHE A 209 -19.60 -3.59 2.35
N LEU A 210 -20.54 -3.03 1.60
CA LEU A 210 -21.95 -3.01 2.03
C LEU A 210 -22.52 -4.42 2.11
N ARG A 211 -22.16 -5.31 1.18
CA ARG A 211 -22.54 -6.71 1.25
C ARG A 211 -22.00 -7.36 2.52
N PHE A 212 -20.71 -7.19 2.84
CA PHE A 212 -20.13 -7.72 4.08
C PHE A 212 -20.86 -7.21 5.32
N LEU A 213 -21.15 -5.89 5.36
CA LEU A 213 -21.79 -5.26 6.51
C LEU A 213 -23.27 -5.66 6.64
N LEU A 214 -24.05 -5.54 5.57
CA LEU A 214 -25.52 -5.61 5.63
C LEU A 214 -26.06 -7.03 5.41
N VAL A 215 -25.42 -7.82 4.55
CA VAL A 215 -25.89 -9.17 4.18
C VAL A 215 -25.18 -10.24 5.00
N GLU A 216 -23.83 -10.18 5.04
CA GLU A 216 -23.04 -11.18 5.75
C GLU A 216 -22.86 -10.85 7.25
N ARG A 217 -23.21 -9.61 7.65
CA ARG A 217 -23.13 -9.11 9.04
C ARG A 217 -21.74 -9.27 9.67
N VAL A 218 -20.72 -9.12 8.86
CA VAL A 218 -19.32 -9.19 9.31
C VAL A 218 -19.01 -7.96 10.17
N ASN A 219 -18.47 -8.16 11.37
CA ASN A 219 -18.07 -7.06 12.23
C ASN A 219 -16.74 -6.48 11.76
N PRO A 220 -16.67 -5.20 11.31
CA PRO A 220 -15.46 -4.59 10.78
C PRO A 220 -14.32 -4.39 11.80
N ASN A 221 -14.63 -4.43 13.11
CA ASN A 221 -13.62 -4.39 14.18
C ASN A 221 -12.98 -5.76 14.46
N LYS A 222 -13.60 -6.86 13.99
CA LYS A 222 -13.07 -8.22 14.15
C LYS A 222 -12.38 -8.72 12.90
N GLU A 223 -12.85 -8.30 11.73
CA GLU A 223 -12.33 -8.76 10.44
C GLU A 223 -12.11 -7.55 9.51
N ARG A 224 -10.87 -7.38 9.06
CA ARG A 224 -10.51 -6.31 8.12
C ARG A 224 -11.06 -6.64 6.74
N TYR A 225 -11.99 -5.83 6.22
CA TYR A 225 -12.66 -6.08 4.94
C TYR A 225 -11.71 -6.15 3.75
N TRP A 226 -10.62 -5.37 3.77
CA TRP A 226 -9.63 -5.42 2.71
C TRP A 226 -8.86 -6.76 2.68
N LYS A 227 -8.58 -7.40 3.85
CA LYS A 227 -8.02 -8.77 3.88
C LYS A 227 -9.05 -9.78 3.41
N LYS A 228 -10.29 -9.67 3.87
CA LYS A 228 -11.39 -10.55 3.47
C LYS A 228 -11.61 -10.57 1.96
N ILE A 229 -11.53 -9.41 1.29
CA ILE A 229 -11.64 -9.31 -0.16
C ILE A 229 -10.58 -10.15 -0.88
N ILE A 230 -9.33 -10.10 -0.40
CA ILE A 230 -8.24 -10.89 -0.97
C ILE A 230 -8.42 -12.38 -0.64
N ASN A 231 -8.72 -12.73 0.62
CA ASN A 231 -8.92 -14.12 1.04
C ASN A 231 -10.07 -14.80 0.31
N GLU A 232 -11.12 -14.08 0.00
CA GLU A 232 -12.31 -14.62 -0.66
C GLU A 232 -12.37 -14.27 -2.16
N HIS A 233 -11.25 -13.94 -2.78
CA HIS A 233 -11.21 -13.46 -4.17
C HIS A 233 -11.97 -14.37 -5.16
N SER A 234 -11.82 -15.70 -5.05
CA SER A 234 -12.50 -16.66 -5.93
C SER A 234 -14.03 -16.66 -5.75
N ARG A 235 -14.52 -16.53 -4.49
CA ARG A 235 -15.94 -16.43 -4.17
C ARG A 235 -16.54 -15.11 -4.66
N LEU A 236 -15.77 -14.04 -4.60
CA LEU A 236 -16.21 -12.69 -4.97
C LEU A 236 -16.12 -12.43 -6.48
N GLU A 237 -15.35 -13.19 -7.22
CA GLU A 237 -15.08 -12.99 -8.63
C GLU A 237 -16.35 -12.76 -9.49
N PRO A 238 -17.44 -13.55 -9.35
CA PRO A 238 -18.66 -13.37 -10.15
C PRO A 238 -19.36 -12.02 -9.92
N ILE A 239 -19.19 -11.44 -8.72
CA ILE A 239 -19.77 -10.14 -8.34
C ILE A 239 -18.78 -9.02 -8.66
N TYR A 240 -17.50 -9.25 -8.38
CA TYR A 240 -16.44 -8.26 -8.53
C TYR A 240 -16.21 -7.85 -9.98
N LYS A 241 -16.03 -8.81 -10.90
CA LYS A 241 -15.73 -8.52 -12.31
C LYS A 241 -16.75 -7.62 -13.03
N PRO A 242 -18.06 -7.82 -12.87
CA PRO A 242 -19.05 -6.89 -13.45
C PRO A 242 -18.94 -5.47 -12.87
N LEU A 243 -18.76 -5.35 -11.54
CA LEU A 243 -18.59 -4.05 -10.88
C LEU A 243 -17.30 -3.36 -11.30
N GLU A 244 -16.19 -4.09 -11.41
CA GLU A 244 -14.91 -3.55 -11.91
C GLU A 244 -15.03 -3.04 -13.36
N ARG A 245 -15.76 -3.78 -14.22
CA ARG A 245 -16.04 -3.30 -15.59
C ARG A 245 -16.84 -2.01 -15.57
N LEU A 246 -17.84 -1.91 -14.68
CA LEU A 246 -18.64 -0.70 -14.49
C LEU A 246 -17.77 0.45 -14.00
N ASP A 247 -16.91 0.24 -13.00
CA ASP A 247 -15.95 1.23 -12.51
C ASP A 247 -15.10 1.78 -13.65
N ARG A 248 -14.49 0.89 -14.43
CA ARG A 248 -13.61 1.26 -15.54
C ARG A 248 -14.32 2.14 -16.58
N VAL A 249 -15.52 1.74 -17.02
CA VAL A 249 -16.30 2.50 -18.01
C VAL A 249 -16.75 3.84 -17.45
N PHE A 250 -17.27 3.85 -16.22
CA PHE A 250 -17.78 5.05 -15.58
C PHE A 250 -16.66 6.06 -15.28
N LEU A 251 -15.54 5.63 -14.70
CA LEU A 251 -14.43 6.52 -14.36
C LEU A 251 -13.68 7.04 -15.60
N ALA A 252 -13.66 6.28 -16.69
CA ALA A 252 -13.15 6.78 -17.98
C ALA A 252 -14.05 7.88 -18.57
N ARG A 253 -15.39 7.73 -18.46
CA ARG A 253 -16.36 8.71 -18.97
C ARG A 253 -16.49 9.94 -18.07
N PHE A 254 -16.31 9.77 -16.75
CA PHE A 254 -16.49 10.80 -15.74
C PHE A 254 -15.24 10.87 -14.80
N PRO A 255 -14.09 11.39 -15.28
CA PRO A 255 -12.83 11.37 -14.52
C PRO A 255 -12.88 12.14 -13.19
N TYR A 256 -13.79 13.11 -13.06
CA TYR A 256 -14.02 13.84 -11.80
C TYR A 256 -14.29 12.90 -10.61
N PHE A 257 -14.96 11.77 -10.85
CA PHE A 257 -15.32 10.82 -9.80
C PHE A 257 -14.15 9.95 -9.33
N LYS A 258 -12.99 9.97 -10.02
CA LYS A 258 -11.77 9.26 -9.56
C LYS A 258 -11.39 9.64 -8.12
N ARG A 259 -11.62 10.89 -7.73
CA ARG A 259 -11.39 11.34 -6.33
C ARG A 259 -12.24 10.64 -5.27
N HIS A 260 -13.36 10.06 -5.67
CA HIS A 260 -14.27 9.34 -4.79
C HIS A 260 -14.07 7.81 -4.82
N CYS A 261 -13.00 7.33 -5.42
CA CYS A 261 -12.55 5.96 -5.27
C CYS A 261 -11.99 5.73 -3.86
N TRP A 262 -11.83 4.50 -3.46
CA TRP A 262 -11.18 4.19 -2.19
C TRP A 262 -9.68 4.32 -2.29
N ASN A 263 -9.06 3.69 -3.29
CA ASN A 263 -7.62 3.63 -3.44
C ASN A 263 -7.14 4.30 -4.74
N ILE A 264 -5.91 4.77 -4.69
CA ILE A 264 -5.17 5.30 -5.82
C ILE A 264 -3.84 4.56 -5.95
N VAL A 265 -3.42 4.27 -7.17
CA VAL A 265 -2.04 3.89 -7.51
C VAL A 265 -1.42 5.07 -8.25
N ILE A 266 -0.25 5.53 -7.78
CA ILE A 266 0.50 6.64 -8.38
C ILE A 266 1.85 6.09 -8.81
N CYS A 267 2.25 6.36 -10.05
CA CYS A 267 3.55 6.00 -10.59
C CYS A 267 4.28 7.27 -11.04
N CYS A 268 5.52 7.40 -10.60
CA CYS A 268 6.36 8.57 -10.83
C CYS A 268 7.72 8.15 -11.37
N GLU A 269 8.36 9.00 -12.18
CA GLU A 269 9.72 8.81 -12.70
C GLU A 269 10.61 9.96 -12.22
N LYS A 270 11.83 9.63 -11.73
CA LYS A 270 12.83 10.61 -11.31
C LYS A 270 13.55 11.23 -12.50
#